data_4324ed8f2d54af986f6de926434f317c
#
_entry.id   4324ed8f2d54af986f6de926434f317c
#
_cell.length_a   1.000
_cell.length_b   1.000
_cell.length_c   1.000
_cell.angle_alpha   90.00
_cell.angle_beta   90.00
_cell.angle_gamma   90.00
#
_symmetry.space_group_name_H-M   'P 1'
#
loop_
_entity.id
_entity.type
_entity.pdbx_description
1 polymer ?
#
loop_
_entity_poly.entity_id
_entity_poly.type
_entity_poly.pdbx_seq_one_letter_code
_entity_poly.pdbx_strand_id
1 'polypeptide(L)'
;MLIIKRMIALFAAMAVVLALLPAASASGEPSPSAEAAVVMTGDGRLLYEKNGQQRSLIASTTKLMTAIVTLENTALNQLVDIKPEYCNVEGSSMYLKAGERYTVKELLLGLLLVSGNDAACALACHTAGSLEGFVRLMNMKAKELAMTGSSFANPHGLDAQGHYSTAQDMAKLMCYCMDNEIFRQLCGVKSCTIHGQTLVNHNRLLDSCPGCVGGKTGYTLSAGRCLVSCCERKGLRLVCVTLSAPDDWNDHMALYEWAYGRFDWKNVMEGQRFPVPVVSGTAESVDLVPEKGIEIYTGSGRQVSLRAELPRFVFAPVNKGETGGEIWVIINGKIVDGCKLIYEESVTLALAARNKDAGEES
;
A
#
# COMPACT_ATOMS: atom_id res chain seq x y z
N MET A 1 55.30 0.51 -18.41
CA MET A 1 54.08 1.32 -18.72
C MET A 1 53.03 0.53 -19.50
N LEU A 2 53.39 -0.37 -20.40
CA LEU A 2 52.45 -1.16 -21.21
C LEU A 2 51.70 -2.27 -20.40
N ILE A 3 52.38 -2.89 -19.43
CA ILE A 3 51.83 -3.95 -18.59
C ILE A 3 50.77 -3.41 -17.62
N ILE A 4 51.00 -2.23 -17.04
CA ILE A 4 50.05 -1.58 -16.11
C ILE A 4 48.76 -1.16 -16.84
N LYS A 5 48.86 -0.68 -18.11
CA LYS A 5 47.66 -0.33 -18.93
C LYS A 5 46.85 -1.57 -19.30
N ARG A 6 47.47 -2.75 -19.48
CA ARG A 6 46.76 -4.01 -19.79
C ARG A 6 46.07 -4.57 -18.53
N MET A 7 46.68 -4.43 -17.35
CA MET A 7 46.02 -4.84 -16.09
C MET A 7 44.81 -3.97 -15.74
N ILE A 8 44.89 -2.64 -15.96
CA ILE A 8 43.76 -1.73 -15.74
C ILE A 8 42.62 -2.02 -16.72
N ALA A 9 42.92 -2.36 -17.98
CA ALA A 9 41.92 -2.73 -18.97
C ALA A 9 41.21 -4.06 -18.64
N LEU A 10 41.95 -5.05 -18.07
CA LEU A 10 41.38 -6.32 -17.61
C LEU A 10 40.48 -6.15 -16.37
N PHE A 11 40.86 -5.26 -15.41
CA PHE A 11 40.03 -4.95 -14.26
C PHE A 11 38.77 -4.16 -14.63
N ALA A 12 38.86 -3.24 -15.58
CA ALA A 12 37.69 -2.50 -16.09
C ALA A 12 36.73 -3.44 -16.84
N ALA A 13 37.23 -4.40 -17.64
CA ALA A 13 36.40 -5.38 -18.34
C ALA A 13 35.73 -6.37 -17.35
N MET A 14 36.41 -6.75 -16.25
CA MET A 14 35.84 -7.62 -15.22
C MET A 14 34.79 -6.91 -14.36
N ALA A 15 34.93 -5.59 -14.09
CA ALA A 15 33.95 -4.80 -13.39
C ALA A 15 32.67 -4.55 -14.21
N VAL A 16 32.78 -4.44 -15.55
CA VAL A 16 31.63 -4.30 -16.45
C VAL A 16 30.87 -5.63 -16.62
N VAL A 17 31.55 -6.77 -16.56
CA VAL A 17 30.89 -8.09 -16.63
C VAL A 17 30.15 -8.43 -15.31
N LEU A 18 30.62 -7.91 -14.16
CA LEU A 18 29.89 -8.09 -12.87
C LEU A 18 28.62 -7.21 -12.78
N ALA A 19 28.53 -6.13 -13.55
CA ALA A 19 27.36 -5.23 -13.56
C ALA A 19 26.22 -5.70 -14.49
N LEU A 20 26.45 -6.77 -15.27
CA LEU A 20 25.47 -7.34 -16.22
C LEU A 20 24.97 -8.74 -15.84
N LEU A 21 25.24 -9.19 -14.62
CA LEU A 21 24.50 -10.34 -14.09
C LEU A 21 23.05 -9.88 -13.86
N PRO A 22 22.06 -10.39 -14.64
CA PRO A 22 20.68 -10.17 -14.26
C PRO A 22 20.56 -10.68 -12.82
N ALA A 23 19.95 -9.88 -11.95
CA ALA A 23 19.54 -10.37 -10.65
C ALA A 23 18.81 -11.69 -10.92
N ALA A 24 19.39 -12.81 -10.49
CA ALA A 24 18.79 -14.12 -10.67
C ALA A 24 17.43 -14.04 -9.99
N SER A 25 16.37 -13.94 -10.78
CA SER A 25 15.01 -14.13 -10.29
C SER A 25 15.05 -15.49 -9.63
N ALA A 26 14.92 -15.51 -8.31
CA ALA A 26 14.80 -16.76 -7.57
C ALA A 26 13.58 -17.48 -8.13
N SER A 27 13.80 -18.41 -9.08
CA SER A 27 12.74 -19.10 -9.82
C SER A 27 12.06 -20.18 -8.97
N GLY A 28 12.43 -20.32 -7.70
CA GLY A 28 11.87 -21.25 -6.74
C GLY A 28 10.75 -20.62 -5.91
N GLU A 29 9.81 -21.45 -5.47
CA GLU A 29 8.81 -21.06 -4.49
C GLU A 29 9.48 -20.71 -3.15
N PRO A 30 9.15 -19.57 -2.50
CA PRO A 30 9.79 -19.18 -1.26
C PRO A 30 9.48 -20.17 -0.13
N SER A 31 10.46 -20.36 0.76
CA SER A 31 10.29 -21.19 1.95
C SER A 31 10.42 -20.31 3.19
N PRO A 32 9.33 -19.63 3.61
CA PRO A 32 9.35 -18.77 4.77
C PRO A 32 9.62 -19.53 6.06
N SER A 33 10.25 -18.87 7.04
CA SER A 33 10.52 -19.40 8.38
C SER A 33 9.24 -19.68 9.17
N ALA A 34 8.14 -19.03 8.79
CA ALA A 34 6.83 -19.14 9.40
C ALA A 34 6.29 -20.58 9.43
N GLU A 35 5.59 -20.95 10.48
CA GLU A 35 4.80 -22.19 10.54
C GLU A 35 3.61 -22.16 9.58
N ALA A 36 2.94 -21.01 9.47
CA ALA A 36 1.87 -20.78 8.50
C ALA A 36 2.08 -19.45 7.78
N ALA A 37 1.91 -19.45 6.46
CA ALA A 37 2.04 -18.25 5.63
C ALA A 37 1.05 -18.23 4.47
N VAL A 38 0.60 -17.04 4.10
CA VAL A 38 -0.30 -16.80 2.96
C VAL A 38 0.11 -15.52 2.25
N VAL A 39 0.08 -15.54 0.91
CA VAL A 39 0.04 -14.33 0.07
C VAL A 39 -1.26 -14.34 -0.74
N MET A 40 -1.99 -13.24 -0.67
CA MET A 40 -3.29 -13.07 -1.32
C MET A 40 -3.33 -11.74 -2.06
N THR A 41 -3.98 -11.69 -3.23
CA THR A 41 -4.27 -10.43 -3.91
C THR A 41 -5.36 -9.65 -3.16
N GLY A 42 -5.41 -8.32 -3.37
CA GLY A 42 -6.43 -7.48 -2.73
C GLY A 42 -7.87 -7.86 -3.07
N ASP A 43 -8.11 -8.58 -4.17
CA ASP A 43 -9.41 -9.14 -4.58
C ASP A 43 -9.65 -10.57 -4.05
N GLY A 44 -8.80 -11.07 -3.16
CA GLY A 44 -8.99 -12.34 -2.45
C GLY A 44 -8.44 -13.59 -3.14
N ARG A 45 -7.69 -13.47 -4.25
CA ARG A 45 -7.07 -14.62 -4.91
C ARG A 45 -5.81 -15.08 -4.17
N LEU A 46 -5.79 -16.34 -3.77
CA LEU A 46 -4.63 -16.98 -3.12
C LEU A 46 -3.49 -17.17 -4.13
N LEU A 47 -2.28 -16.72 -3.78
CA LEU A 47 -1.07 -16.87 -4.61
C LEU A 47 -0.08 -17.85 -4.00
N TYR A 48 0.07 -17.84 -2.69
CA TYR A 48 0.96 -18.68 -1.91
C TYR A 48 0.28 -19.17 -0.64
N GLU A 49 0.51 -20.42 -0.27
CA GLU A 49 0.01 -20.99 0.97
C GLU A 49 1.01 -22.01 1.55
N LYS A 50 1.33 -21.83 2.82
CA LYS A 50 1.98 -22.81 3.68
C LYS A 50 1.13 -22.94 4.94
N ASN A 51 0.49 -24.11 5.15
CA ASN A 51 -0.39 -24.34 6.31
C ASN A 51 -1.46 -23.24 6.53
N GLY A 52 -1.93 -22.60 5.45
CA GLY A 52 -2.74 -21.37 5.52
C GLY A 52 -4.05 -21.51 6.26
N GLN A 53 -4.61 -22.72 6.37
CA GLN A 53 -5.85 -23.02 7.09
C GLN A 53 -5.61 -23.59 8.50
N GLN A 54 -4.36 -23.75 8.93
CA GLN A 54 -4.03 -24.19 10.28
C GLN A 54 -4.45 -23.13 11.30
N ARG A 55 -5.22 -23.55 12.32
CA ARG A 55 -5.55 -22.68 13.44
C ARG A 55 -4.32 -22.41 14.28
N SER A 56 -4.05 -21.13 14.52
CA SER A 56 -2.88 -20.67 15.27
C SER A 56 -3.26 -19.53 16.20
N LEU A 57 -2.48 -19.32 17.24
CA LEU A 57 -2.51 -18.09 18.01
C LEU A 57 -2.01 -16.94 17.12
N ILE A 58 -2.67 -15.81 17.19
CA ILE A 58 -2.44 -14.68 16.29
C ILE A 58 -1.93 -13.42 16.98
N ALA A 59 -1.79 -13.48 18.30
CA ALA A 59 -1.32 -12.37 19.12
C ALA A 59 -2.03 -11.04 18.74
N SER A 60 -1.31 -9.94 18.80
CA SER A 60 -1.84 -8.59 18.53
C SER A 60 -2.24 -8.33 17.06
N THR A 61 -2.10 -9.28 16.13
CA THR A 61 -2.73 -9.15 14.81
C THR A 61 -4.27 -9.14 14.91
N THR A 62 -4.82 -9.65 16.01
CA THR A 62 -6.22 -9.50 16.45
C THR A 62 -6.74 -8.07 16.33
N LYS A 63 -5.88 -7.07 16.55
CA LYS A 63 -6.23 -5.65 16.56
C LYS A 63 -6.67 -5.10 15.21
N LEU A 64 -6.43 -5.85 14.11
CA LEU A 64 -7.03 -5.56 12.82
C LEU A 64 -8.56 -5.70 12.89
N MET A 65 -9.05 -6.79 13.50
CA MET A 65 -10.48 -6.99 13.73
C MET A 65 -11.05 -5.93 14.68
N THR A 66 -10.33 -5.60 15.75
CA THR A 66 -10.75 -4.55 16.69
C THR A 66 -10.87 -3.21 16.01
N ALA A 67 -9.90 -2.84 15.16
CA ALA A 67 -9.92 -1.56 14.44
C ALA A 67 -11.11 -1.46 13.49
N ILE A 68 -11.34 -2.49 12.66
CA ILE A 68 -12.41 -2.42 11.65
C ILE A 68 -13.81 -2.46 12.30
N VAL A 69 -14.01 -3.29 13.30
CA VAL A 69 -15.30 -3.32 14.06
C VAL A 69 -15.57 -1.98 14.73
N THR A 70 -14.54 -1.34 15.32
CA THR A 70 -14.67 0.01 15.88
C THR A 70 -15.05 1.03 14.81
N LEU A 71 -14.35 1.06 13.68
CA LEU A 71 -14.60 2.01 12.59
C LEU A 71 -15.99 1.90 11.98
N GLU A 72 -16.57 0.71 11.98
CA GLU A 72 -17.91 0.48 11.45
C GLU A 72 -19.03 0.86 12.41
N ASN A 73 -18.74 1.01 13.70
CA ASN A 73 -19.76 1.23 14.73
C ASN A 73 -19.63 2.57 15.46
N THR A 74 -18.54 3.33 15.24
CA THR A 74 -18.28 4.57 15.97
C THR A 74 -17.71 5.65 15.04
N ALA A 75 -17.99 6.92 15.34
CA ALA A 75 -17.41 8.05 14.63
C ALA A 75 -16.01 8.41 15.22
N LEU A 76 -15.06 8.77 14.36
CA LEU A 76 -13.66 9.05 14.73
C LEU A 76 -13.49 10.17 15.77
N ASN A 77 -14.38 11.14 15.78
CA ASN A 77 -14.34 12.31 16.67
C ASN A 77 -15.08 12.10 18.00
N GLN A 78 -15.70 10.96 18.22
CA GLN A 78 -16.30 10.66 19.51
C GLN A 78 -15.23 10.60 20.61
N LEU A 79 -15.56 11.15 21.79
CA LEU A 79 -14.69 11.15 22.94
C LEU A 79 -14.96 9.91 23.80
N VAL A 80 -13.90 9.27 24.21
CA VAL A 80 -13.88 8.09 25.09
C VAL A 80 -13.30 8.51 26.43
N ASP A 81 -14.08 8.39 27.50
CA ASP A 81 -13.61 8.59 28.86
C ASP A 81 -12.82 7.36 29.32
N ILE A 82 -11.56 7.54 29.68
CA ILE A 82 -10.69 6.44 30.08
C ILE A 82 -11.01 6.03 31.52
N LYS A 83 -11.47 4.79 31.67
CA LYS A 83 -11.79 4.22 32.98
C LYS A 83 -10.61 3.44 33.56
N PRO A 84 -10.53 3.28 34.91
CA PRO A 84 -9.42 2.57 35.54
C PRO A 84 -9.22 1.14 35.02
N GLU A 85 -10.30 0.44 34.66
CA GLU A 85 -10.26 -0.95 34.16
C GLU A 85 -9.57 -1.09 32.78
N TYR A 86 -9.38 0.00 32.04
CA TYR A 86 -8.65 -0.05 30.75
C TYR A 86 -7.14 0.12 30.91
N CYS A 87 -6.67 0.69 32.05
CA CYS A 87 -5.31 1.20 32.19
C CYS A 87 -4.25 0.15 32.56
N ASN A 88 -4.65 -1.02 33.10
CA ASN A 88 -3.73 -2.03 33.62
C ASN A 88 -3.85 -3.36 32.88
N VAL A 89 -3.87 -3.31 31.55
CA VAL A 89 -3.89 -4.51 30.72
C VAL A 89 -2.46 -4.92 30.43
N GLU A 90 -2.13 -6.20 30.63
CA GLU A 90 -0.81 -6.77 30.37
C GLU A 90 -0.37 -6.54 28.91
N GLY A 91 0.94 -6.38 28.71
CA GLY A 91 1.58 -6.28 27.38
C GLY A 91 1.73 -4.86 26.86
N SER A 92 1.64 -4.67 25.54
CA SER A 92 1.83 -3.36 24.91
C SER A 92 0.75 -2.37 25.31
N SER A 93 1.14 -1.13 25.60
CA SER A 93 0.26 -0.07 26.06
C SER A 93 0.57 1.26 25.39
N MET A 94 -0.43 2.11 25.22
CA MET A 94 -0.22 3.54 24.95
C MET A 94 -0.20 4.37 26.23
N TYR A 95 -0.23 3.72 27.39
CA TYR A 95 -0.15 4.30 28.73
C TYR A 95 -1.28 5.26 29.06
N LEU A 96 -2.51 4.85 28.77
CA LEU A 96 -3.74 5.57 29.15
C LEU A 96 -3.85 5.73 30.66
N LYS A 97 -4.32 6.92 31.11
CA LYS A 97 -4.57 7.20 32.52
C LYS A 97 -6.06 7.40 32.77
N ALA A 98 -6.55 6.84 33.87
CA ALA A 98 -7.94 7.00 34.29
C ALA A 98 -8.30 8.50 34.43
N GLY A 99 -9.46 8.88 33.89
CA GLY A 99 -9.94 10.27 33.90
C GLY A 99 -9.49 11.10 32.69
N GLU A 100 -8.55 10.60 31.87
CA GLU A 100 -8.23 11.23 30.59
C GLU A 100 -9.33 10.98 29.54
N ARG A 101 -9.32 11.77 28.49
CA ARG A 101 -10.25 11.64 27.36
C ARG A 101 -9.48 11.60 26.05
N TYR A 102 -9.82 10.65 25.21
CA TYR A 102 -9.24 10.50 23.88
C TYR A 102 -10.35 10.41 22.84
N THR A 103 -10.09 10.86 21.63
CA THR A 103 -10.96 10.56 20.49
C THR A 103 -10.81 9.09 20.07
N VAL A 104 -11.83 8.52 19.45
CA VAL A 104 -11.76 7.18 18.83
C VAL A 104 -10.57 7.10 17.86
N LYS A 105 -10.30 8.17 17.08
CA LYS A 105 -9.14 8.25 16.18
C LYS A 105 -7.81 8.10 16.92
N GLU A 106 -7.61 8.79 18.02
CA GLU A 106 -6.39 8.72 18.83
C GLU A 106 -6.17 7.32 19.41
N LEU A 107 -7.25 6.71 19.92
CA LEU A 107 -7.18 5.34 20.41
C LEU A 107 -6.89 4.32 19.30
N LEU A 108 -7.47 4.49 18.10
CA LEU A 108 -7.15 3.66 16.93
C LEU A 108 -5.69 3.80 16.49
N LEU A 109 -5.11 5.00 16.56
CA LEU A 109 -3.67 5.20 16.32
C LEU A 109 -2.84 4.48 17.39
N GLY A 110 -3.18 4.59 18.67
CA GLY A 110 -2.52 3.84 19.74
C GLY A 110 -2.64 2.32 19.56
N LEU A 111 -3.80 1.84 19.15
CA LEU A 111 -4.06 0.43 18.83
C LEU A 111 -3.16 -0.09 17.70
N LEU A 112 -3.08 0.65 16.60
CA LEU A 112 -2.41 0.20 15.38
C LEU A 112 -0.89 0.43 15.42
N LEU A 113 -0.41 1.57 15.93
CA LEU A 113 1.00 1.93 15.93
C LEU A 113 1.78 1.19 17.02
N VAL A 114 1.40 1.40 18.27
CA VAL A 114 2.11 0.85 19.44
C VAL A 114 1.45 -0.39 20.03
N SER A 115 0.39 -0.88 19.37
CA SER A 115 -0.29 -2.12 19.78
C SER A 115 -0.95 -2.06 21.18
N GLY A 116 -1.43 -0.86 21.60
CA GLY A 116 -1.99 -0.65 22.94
C GLY A 116 -3.13 -1.60 23.29
N ASN A 117 -2.96 -2.42 24.33
CA ASN A 117 -3.99 -3.30 24.85
C ASN A 117 -5.04 -2.50 25.65
N ASP A 118 -4.60 -1.45 26.31
CA ASP A 118 -5.42 -0.43 26.96
C ASP A 118 -6.35 0.28 25.96
N ALA A 119 -5.82 0.71 24.82
CA ALA A 119 -6.62 1.27 23.75
C ALA A 119 -7.62 0.26 23.16
N ALA A 120 -7.24 -1.01 23.04
CA ALA A 120 -8.16 -2.05 22.59
C ALA A 120 -9.35 -2.24 23.52
N CYS A 121 -9.11 -2.26 24.83
CA CYS A 121 -10.16 -2.37 25.85
C CYS A 121 -11.07 -1.13 25.89
N ALA A 122 -10.48 0.07 25.83
CA ALA A 122 -11.23 1.32 25.82
C ALA A 122 -12.15 1.42 24.59
N LEU A 123 -11.63 1.12 23.39
CA LEU A 123 -12.40 1.09 22.14
C LEU A 123 -13.51 0.04 22.19
N ALA A 124 -13.21 -1.17 22.66
CA ALA A 124 -14.18 -2.25 22.75
C ALA A 124 -15.36 -1.91 23.67
N CYS A 125 -15.08 -1.40 24.86
CA CYS A 125 -16.11 -1.00 25.80
C CYS A 125 -16.90 0.23 25.32
N HIS A 126 -16.25 1.20 24.68
CA HIS A 126 -16.93 2.35 24.09
C HIS A 126 -17.89 1.94 22.96
N THR A 127 -17.44 1.01 22.10
CA THR A 127 -18.20 0.57 20.92
C THR A 127 -19.40 -0.30 21.28
N ALA A 128 -19.26 -1.20 22.26
CA ALA A 128 -20.26 -2.25 22.54
C ALA A 128 -20.76 -2.29 23.98
N GLY A 129 -20.36 -1.33 24.82
CA GLY A 129 -20.73 -1.25 26.24
C GLY A 129 -19.98 -2.21 27.15
N SER A 130 -19.36 -3.27 26.63
CA SER A 130 -18.56 -4.25 27.39
C SER A 130 -17.61 -5.00 26.48
N LEU A 131 -16.56 -5.65 27.06
CA LEU A 131 -15.64 -6.52 26.32
C LEU A 131 -16.37 -7.71 25.69
N GLU A 132 -17.28 -8.34 26.40
CA GLU A 132 -18.07 -9.47 25.90
C GLU A 132 -18.99 -9.04 24.74
N GLY A 133 -19.59 -7.83 24.83
CA GLY A 133 -20.39 -7.24 23.76
C GLY A 133 -19.56 -7.07 22.50
N PHE A 134 -18.34 -6.55 22.65
CA PHE A 134 -17.43 -6.33 21.54
C PHE A 134 -16.92 -7.65 20.93
N VAL A 135 -16.59 -8.64 21.74
CA VAL A 135 -16.19 -9.98 21.27
C VAL A 135 -17.30 -10.61 20.42
N ARG A 136 -18.57 -10.41 20.79
CA ARG A 136 -19.69 -10.84 19.92
C ARG A 136 -19.67 -10.14 18.56
N LEU A 137 -19.42 -8.84 18.51
CA LEU A 137 -19.30 -8.10 17.25
C LEU A 137 -18.12 -8.60 16.42
N MET A 138 -16.95 -8.87 17.02
CA MET A 138 -15.78 -9.44 16.33
C MET A 138 -16.12 -10.79 15.67
N ASN A 139 -16.79 -11.68 16.38
CA ASN A 139 -17.16 -12.99 15.85
C ASN A 139 -18.30 -12.90 14.82
N MET A 140 -19.21 -11.93 14.94
CA MET A 140 -20.19 -11.64 13.88
C MET A 140 -19.50 -11.17 12.60
N LYS A 141 -18.53 -10.26 12.70
CA LYS A 141 -17.71 -9.79 11.56
C LYS A 141 -16.88 -10.93 10.95
N ALA A 142 -16.28 -11.79 11.78
CA ALA A 142 -15.56 -12.96 11.29
C ALA A 142 -16.47 -13.89 10.46
N LYS A 143 -17.71 -14.11 10.90
CA LYS A 143 -18.70 -14.87 10.15
C LYS A 143 -19.11 -14.19 8.85
N GLU A 144 -19.33 -12.88 8.87
CA GLU A 144 -19.63 -12.06 7.66
C GLU A 144 -18.52 -12.19 6.61
N LEU A 145 -17.25 -12.16 7.05
CA LEU A 145 -16.08 -12.30 6.18
C LEU A 145 -15.73 -13.75 5.81
N ALA A 146 -16.58 -14.71 6.15
CA ALA A 146 -16.34 -16.15 5.95
C ALA A 146 -14.98 -16.62 6.51
N MET A 147 -14.59 -16.11 7.69
CA MET A 147 -13.40 -16.50 8.43
C MET A 147 -13.71 -17.78 9.27
N THR A 148 -13.93 -18.88 8.60
CA THR A 148 -14.45 -20.12 9.21
C THR A 148 -13.46 -20.83 10.14
N GLY A 149 -12.16 -20.51 10.03
CA GLY A 149 -11.10 -21.00 10.88
C GLY A 149 -10.78 -20.10 12.08
N SER A 150 -11.62 -19.08 12.37
CA SER A 150 -11.33 -18.04 13.35
C SER A 150 -12.34 -17.98 14.47
N SER A 151 -11.84 -17.61 15.66
CA SER A 151 -12.65 -17.30 16.84
C SER A 151 -11.91 -16.27 17.68
N PHE A 152 -12.61 -15.24 18.13
CA PHE A 152 -12.07 -14.16 18.95
C PHE A 152 -12.63 -14.24 20.36
N ALA A 153 -11.76 -14.15 21.37
CA ALA A 153 -12.12 -14.18 22.79
C ALA A 153 -11.82 -12.84 23.52
N ASN A 154 -11.02 -11.95 22.88
CA ASN A 154 -10.70 -10.65 23.43
C ASN A 154 -10.31 -9.66 22.29
N PRO A 155 -10.30 -8.32 22.55
CA PRO A 155 -10.01 -7.33 21.52
C PRO A 155 -8.51 -7.05 21.31
N HIS A 156 -7.61 -7.57 22.16
CA HIS A 156 -6.18 -7.22 22.17
C HIS A 156 -5.26 -8.32 21.65
N GLY A 157 -5.67 -9.59 21.69
CA GLY A 157 -4.91 -10.72 21.18
C GLY A 157 -3.99 -11.40 22.19
N LEU A 158 -4.16 -11.19 23.50
CA LEU A 158 -3.54 -12.05 24.50
C LEU A 158 -4.10 -13.45 24.41
N ASP A 159 -3.25 -14.44 24.70
CA ASP A 159 -3.61 -15.85 24.60
C ASP A 159 -4.79 -16.17 25.52
N ALA A 160 -5.82 -16.79 24.97
CA ALA A 160 -7.02 -17.19 25.68
C ALA A 160 -7.65 -18.43 25.06
N GLN A 161 -8.34 -19.22 25.86
CA GLN A 161 -9.09 -20.36 25.34
C GLN A 161 -10.11 -19.89 24.31
N GLY A 162 -10.12 -20.49 23.12
CA GLY A 162 -11.01 -20.13 22.03
C GLY A 162 -10.58 -18.88 21.23
N HIS A 163 -9.34 -18.36 21.44
CA HIS A 163 -8.79 -17.25 20.68
C HIS A 163 -7.79 -17.76 19.63
N TYR A 164 -8.21 -17.85 18.39
CA TYR A 164 -7.37 -18.33 17.26
C TYR A 164 -7.87 -17.81 15.93
N SER A 165 -7.00 -17.87 14.93
CA SER A 165 -7.34 -17.66 13.52
C SER A 165 -6.43 -18.52 12.63
N THR A 166 -6.54 -18.32 11.32
CA THR A 166 -5.67 -18.93 10.30
C THR A 166 -4.98 -17.85 9.47
N ALA A 167 -3.85 -18.16 8.85
CA ALA A 167 -3.18 -17.19 7.98
C ALA A 167 -4.09 -16.75 6.82
N GLN A 168 -4.90 -17.65 6.29
CA GLN A 168 -5.86 -17.36 5.22
C GLN A 168 -6.98 -16.42 5.67
N ASP A 169 -7.55 -16.65 6.85
CA ASP A 169 -8.61 -15.79 7.39
C ASP A 169 -8.07 -14.40 7.75
N MET A 170 -6.85 -14.32 8.30
CA MET A 170 -6.20 -13.04 8.56
C MET A 170 -5.89 -12.27 7.27
N ALA A 171 -5.57 -12.97 6.17
CA ALA A 171 -5.41 -12.33 4.87
C ALA A 171 -6.74 -11.77 4.34
N LYS A 172 -7.86 -12.51 4.45
CA LYS A 172 -9.20 -12.00 4.10
C LYS A 172 -9.55 -10.77 4.93
N LEU A 173 -9.30 -10.82 6.24
CA LEU A 173 -9.53 -9.68 7.13
C LEU A 173 -8.73 -8.46 6.70
N MET A 174 -7.44 -8.62 6.38
CA MET A 174 -6.61 -7.51 5.94
C MET A 174 -7.06 -6.95 4.59
N CYS A 175 -7.44 -7.79 3.62
CA CYS A 175 -8.03 -7.32 2.36
C CYS A 175 -9.24 -6.43 2.62
N TYR A 176 -10.18 -6.89 3.44
CA TYR A 176 -11.37 -6.13 3.83
C TYR A 176 -11.03 -4.81 4.53
N CYS A 177 -10.12 -4.85 5.50
CA CYS A 177 -9.67 -3.64 6.20
C CYS A 177 -9.09 -2.60 5.25
N MET A 178 -8.29 -3.03 4.26
CA MET A 178 -7.65 -2.13 3.30
C MET A 178 -8.61 -1.52 2.28
N ASP A 179 -9.83 -2.02 2.15
CA ASP A 179 -10.90 -1.39 1.35
C ASP A 179 -11.58 -0.24 2.11
N ASN A 180 -11.42 -0.17 3.44
CA ASN A 180 -11.83 0.98 4.23
C ASN A 180 -10.75 2.07 4.17
N GLU A 181 -11.06 3.21 3.55
CA GLU A 181 -10.12 4.30 3.34
C GLU A 181 -9.56 4.87 4.65
N ILE A 182 -10.38 4.97 5.70
CA ILE A 182 -9.96 5.47 7.01
C ILE A 182 -8.98 4.48 7.66
N PHE A 183 -9.31 3.18 7.64
CA PHE A 183 -8.41 2.16 8.15
C PHE A 183 -7.05 2.20 7.44
N ARG A 184 -7.07 2.28 6.11
CA ARG A 184 -5.87 2.36 5.27
C ARG A 184 -4.98 3.53 5.66
N GLN A 185 -5.57 4.73 5.83
CA GLN A 185 -4.85 5.93 6.27
C GLN A 185 -4.22 5.73 7.65
N LEU A 186 -4.98 5.22 8.64
CA LEU A 186 -4.50 5.04 10.01
C LEU A 186 -3.40 3.96 10.09
N CYS A 187 -3.59 2.83 9.40
CA CYS A 187 -2.67 1.69 9.43
C CYS A 187 -1.29 2.01 8.80
N GLY A 188 -1.25 2.94 7.85
CA GLY A 188 -0.03 3.41 7.17
C GLY A 188 0.73 4.52 7.88
N VAL A 189 0.22 5.06 9.00
CA VAL A 189 0.91 6.11 9.76
C VAL A 189 2.19 5.56 10.38
N LYS A 190 3.35 6.19 10.08
CA LYS A 190 4.66 5.80 10.62
C LYS A 190 4.86 6.26 12.05
N SER A 191 4.46 7.49 12.36
CA SER A 191 4.49 8.05 13.72
C SER A 191 3.48 9.19 13.86
N CYS A 192 3.03 9.43 15.08
CA CYS A 192 2.20 10.58 15.43
C CYS A 192 2.45 11.00 16.87
N THR A 193 2.07 12.23 17.22
CA THR A 193 2.13 12.72 18.61
C THR A 193 0.70 12.92 19.11
N ILE A 194 0.37 12.28 20.24
CA ILE A 194 -0.93 12.34 20.91
C ILE A 194 -0.68 12.74 22.36
N HIS A 195 -1.32 13.82 22.83
CA HIS A 195 -1.16 14.36 24.19
C HIS A 195 0.31 14.50 24.63
N GLY A 196 1.20 14.92 23.70
CA GLY A 196 2.63 15.10 23.96
C GLY A 196 3.47 13.81 23.91
N GLN A 197 2.86 12.64 23.73
CA GLN A 197 3.55 11.37 23.57
C GLN A 197 3.70 11.02 22.08
N THR A 198 4.92 10.72 21.64
CA THR A 198 5.17 10.24 20.27
C THR A 198 5.00 8.73 20.19
N LEU A 199 4.07 8.29 19.34
CA LEU A 199 3.81 6.90 19.02
C LEU A 199 4.49 6.56 17.70
N VAL A 200 5.32 5.51 17.67
CA VAL A 200 6.02 5.03 16.47
C VAL A 200 5.46 3.67 16.09
N ASN A 201 5.14 3.49 14.82
CA ASN A 201 4.58 2.24 14.32
C ASN A 201 5.58 1.09 14.42
N HIS A 202 5.18 0.00 15.05
CA HIS A 202 6.01 -1.20 15.19
C HIS A 202 6.22 -1.94 13.85
N ASN A 203 5.44 -1.64 12.82
CA ASN A 203 5.59 -2.25 11.49
C ASN A 203 6.76 -1.62 10.72
N ARG A 204 7.93 -2.23 10.82
CA ARG A 204 9.16 -1.79 10.12
C ARG A 204 9.06 -1.87 8.59
N LEU A 205 8.16 -2.68 8.04
CA LEU A 205 7.97 -2.80 6.59
C LEU A 205 7.53 -1.49 5.94
N LEU A 206 6.92 -0.57 6.69
CA LEU A 206 6.59 0.78 6.20
C LEU A 206 7.82 1.58 5.73
N ASP A 207 9.01 1.25 6.25
CA ASP A 207 10.27 1.89 5.87
C ASP A 207 11.14 1.00 4.99
N SER A 208 11.10 -0.34 5.19
CA SER A 208 12.05 -1.27 4.58
C SER A 208 11.49 -2.03 3.36
N CYS A 209 10.16 -2.11 3.19
CA CYS A 209 9.54 -2.84 2.09
C CYS A 209 8.92 -1.87 1.07
N PRO A 210 9.42 -1.79 -0.18
CA PRO A 210 8.86 -0.93 -1.20
C PRO A 210 7.37 -1.22 -1.43
N GLY A 211 6.55 -0.16 -1.38
CA GLY A 211 5.10 -0.26 -1.57
C GLY A 211 4.32 -0.75 -0.36
N CYS A 212 4.93 -0.96 0.80
CA CYS A 212 4.18 -1.28 2.02
C CYS A 212 3.30 -0.09 2.44
N VAL A 213 1.99 -0.34 2.56
CA VAL A 213 0.97 0.66 2.88
C VAL A 213 0.32 0.46 4.24
N GLY A 214 0.65 -0.62 4.95
CA GLY A 214 0.12 -0.89 6.28
C GLY A 214 0.38 -2.30 6.76
N GLY A 215 0.00 -2.56 8.01
CA GLY A 215 0.13 -3.89 8.61
C GLY A 215 0.05 -3.87 10.12
N LYS A 216 0.09 -5.07 10.72
CA LYS A 216 0.05 -5.25 12.17
C LYS A 216 0.97 -6.37 12.60
N THR A 217 1.85 -6.06 13.56
CA THR A 217 2.70 -7.03 14.26
C THR A 217 1.97 -7.67 15.43
N GLY A 218 2.35 -8.89 15.77
CA GLY A 218 1.90 -9.58 16.97
C GLY A 218 3.00 -10.45 17.57
N TYR A 219 3.03 -10.57 18.88
CA TYR A 219 3.91 -11.49 19.59
C TYR A 219 3.32 -11.87 20.96
N THR A 220 3.32 -13.13 21.24
CA THR A 220 3.26 -13.72 22.58
C THR A 220 4.26 -14.86 22.66
N LEU A 221 4.60 -15.33 23.87
CA LEU A 221 5.51 -16.47 24.02
C LEU A 221 4.97 -17.73 23.32
N SER A 222 3.66 -17.94 23.35
CA SER A 222 3.01 -19.10 22.74
C SER A 222 2.79 -18.95 21.23
N ALA A 223 2.44 -17.75 20.76
CA ALA A 223 2.17 -17.49 19.33
C ALA A 223 3.45 -17.37 18.49
N GLY A 224 4.58 -17.01 19.12
CA GLY A 224 5.74 -16.56 18.37
C GLY A 224 5.48 -15.20 17.68
N ARG A 225 6.31 -14.85 16.70
CA ARG A 225 6.13 -13.62 15.91
C ARG A 225 5.06 -13.84 14.85
N CYS A 226 4.10 -12.92 14.79
CA CYS A 226 3.01 -12.88 13.81
C CYS A 226 3.05 -11.54 13.08
N LEU A 227 2.87 -11.56 11.79
CA LEU A 227 2.85 -10.35 10.97
C LEU A 227 1.75 -10.46 9.91
N VAL A 228 0.96 -9.40 9.78
CA VAL A 228 0.05 -9.18 8.65
C VAL A 228 0.44 -7.87 8.01
N SER A 229 0.69 -7.86 6.72
CA SER A 229 1.03 -6.63 6.00
C SER A 229 0.34 -6.54 4.65
N CYS A 230 0.32 -5.34 4.10
CA CYS A 230 -0.21 -5.04 2.78
C CYS A 230 0.78 -4.18 2.01
N CYS A 231 1.04 -4.57 0.76
CA CYS A 231 1.82 -3.79 -0.19
C CYS A 231 1.00 -3.46 -1.43
N GLU A 232 1.24 -2.27 -1.99
CA GLU A 232 0.67 -1.85 -3.27
C GLU A 232 1.79 -1.41 -4.20
N ARG A 233 1.89 -2.07 -5.37
CA ARG A 233 2.86 -1.71 -6.41
C ARG A 233 2.15 -1.68 -7.76
N LYS A 234 2.33 -0.60 -8.51
CA LYS A 234 1.79 -0.48 -9.87
C LYS A 234 0.30 -0.86 -9.98
N GLY A 235 -0.50 -0.43 -8.99
CA GLY A 235 -1.93 -0.72 -8.92
C GLY A 235 -2.32 -2.15 -8.50
N LEU A 236 -1.36 -3.01 -8.19
CA LEU A 236 -1.63 -4.34 -7.63
C LEU A 236 -1.43 -4.32 -6.11
N ARG A 237 -2.48 -4.66 -5.38
CA ARG A 237 -2.45 -4.86 -3.93
C ARG A 237 -2.21 -6.32 -3.60
N LEU A 238 -1.24 -6.59 -2.75
CA LEU A 238 -0.97 -7.90 -2.16
C LEU A 238 -1.01 -7.82 -0.64
N VAL A 239 -1.57 -8.83 -0.01
CA VAL A 239 -1.57 -9.05 1.42
C VAL A 239 -0.70 -10.25 1.74
N CYS A 240 0.16 -10.13 2.73
CA CYS A 240 0.99 -11.20 3.24
C CYS A 240 0.71 -11.42 4.74
N VAL A 241 0.62 -12.68 5.13
CA VAL A 241 0.45 -13.10 6.53
C VAL A 241 1.47 -14.17 6.86
N THR A 242 2.17 -14.01 7.98
CA THR A 242 3.01 -15.06 8.58
C THR A 242 2.64 -15.24 10.04
N LEU A 243 2.49 -16.48 10.48
CA LEU A 243 2.21 -16.86 11.86
C LEU A 243 3.32 -17.77 12.38
N SER A 244 3.77 -17.54 13.62
CA SER A 244 4.92 -18.25 14.22
C SER A 244 6.15 -18.18 13.30
N ALA A 245 6.60 -16.96 12.98
CA ALA A 245 7.65 -16.67 12.00
C ALA A 245 8.86 -16.02 12.67
N PRO A 246 9.93 -16.75 13.01
CA PRO A 246 11.13 -16.17 13.62
C PRO A 246 11.73 -15.00 12.83
N ASP A 247 11.66 -15.05 11.51
CA ASP A 247 12.22 -14.05 10.58
C ASP A 247 11.13 -13.35 9.74
N ASP A 248 10.03 -12.95 10.36
CA ASP A 248 8.82 -12.40 9.75
C ASP A 248 9.09 -11.27 8.74
N TRP A 249 10.06 -10.37 9.00
CA TRP A 249 10.37 -9.25 8.08
C TRP A 249 10.94 -9.73 6.74
N ASN A 250 11.95 -10.62 6.79
CA ASN A 250 12.57 -11.17 5.59
C ASN A 250 11.61 -12.12 4.86
N ASP A 251 10.81 -12.90 5.60
CA ASP A 251 9.76 -13.74 5.03
C ASP A 251 8.79 -12.92 4.17
N HIS A 252 8.28 -11.80 4.72
CA HIS A 252 7.36 -10.93 3.99
C HIS A 252 7.99 -10.29 2.76
N MET A 253 9.24 -9.79 2.87
CA MET A 253 9.95 -9.22 1.73
C MET A 253 10.16 -10.25 0.61
N ALA A 254 10.62 -11.46 0.95
CA ALA A 254 10.83 -12.54 -0.02
C ALA A 254 9.53 -12.99 -0.69
N LEU A 255 8.44 -13.14 0.10
CA LEU A 255 7.12 -13.50 -0.39
C LEU A 255 6.55 -12.44 -1.33
N TYR A 256 6.72 -11.14 -1.03
CA TYR A 256 6.30 -10.05 -1.92
C TYR A 256 7.10 -10.02 -3.22
N GLU A 257 8.42 -10.10 -3.16
CA GLU A 257 9.25 -10.10 -4.38
C GLU A 257 8.90 -11.29 -5.29
N TRP A 258 8.75 -12.48 -4.71
CA TRP A 258 8.31 -13.66 -5.45
C TRP A 258 6.92 -13.49 -6.06
N ALA A 259 5.96 -12.97 -5.28
CA ALA A 259 4.58 -12.80 -5.74
C ALA A 259 4.47 -11.75 -6.84
N TYR A 260 5.10 -10.58 -6.67
CA TYR A 260 5.11 -9.53 -7.70
C TYR A 260 5.84 -9.95 -8.96
N GLY A 261 6.88 -10.78 -8.87
CA GLY A 261 7.61 -11.35 -10.00
C GLY A 261 6.79 -12.31 -10.89
N ARG A 262 5.62 -12.75 -10.42
CA ARG A 262 4.72 -13.67 -11.16
C ARG A 262 3.64 -12.96 -11.98
N PHE A 263 3.63 -11.64 -11.99
CA PHE A 263 2.65 -10.85 -12.74
C PHE A 263 3.26 -10.24 -13.99
N ASP A 264 2.51 -10.30 -15.09
CA ASP A 264 2.85 -9.58 -16.31
C ASP A 264 2.48 -8.11 -16.16
N TRP A 265 3.47 -7.26 -16.36
CA TRP A 265 3.32 -5.81 -16.32
C TRP A 265 3.23 -5.25 -17.72
N LYS A 266 2.28 -4.36 -17.97
CA LYS A 266 2.10 -3.70 -19.26
C LYS A 266 2.25 -2.20 -19.11
N ASN A 267 3.11 -1.59 -19.95
CA ASN A 267 3.20 -0.15 -20.07
C ASN A 267 1.97 0.36 -20.85
N VAL A 268 1.04 1.02 -20.15
CA VAL A 268 -0.20 1.52 -20.74
C VAL A 268 -0.04 2.89 -21.41
N MET A 269 1.11 3.54 -21.26
CA MET A 269 1.45 4.80 -21.90
C MET A 269 2.11 4.61 -23.27
N GLU A 270 2.53 3.39 -23.59
CA GLU A 270 3.19 3.09 -24.86
C GLU A 270 2.27 3.39 -26.06
N GLY A 271 2.77 4.17 -27.01
CA GLY A 271 2.05 4.55 -28.22
C GLY A 271 0.94 5.60 -28.03
N GLN A 272 0.74 6.13 -26.81
CA GLN A 272 -0.24 7.20 -26.59
C GLN A 272 0.25 8.51 -27.17
N ARG A 273 -0.56 9.11 -28.07
CA ARG A 273 -0.32 10.40 -28.73
C ARG A 273 -1.64 11.15 -28.81
N PHE A 274 -1.60 12.45 -28.54
CA PHE A 274 -2.77 13.31 -28.52
C PHE A 274 -2.49 14.56 -29.32
N PRO A 275 -2.99 14.66 -30.58
CA PRO A 275 -2.79 15.83 -31.40
C PRO A 275 -3.58 17.04 -30.87
N VAL A 276 -2.91 18.16 -30.71
CA VAL A 276 -3.49 19.44 -30.28
C VAL A 276 -3.29 20.47 -31.36
N PRO A 277 -4.36 21.16 -31.83
CA PRO A 277 -4.26 22.22 -32.84
C PRO A 277 -3.38 23.38 -32.36
N VAL A 278 -2.55 23.92 -33.26
CA VAL A 278 -1.68 25.06 -32.99
C VAL A 278 -2.18 26.28 -33.76
N VAL A 279 -2.42 27.37 -33.07
CA VAL A 279 -2.83 28.65 -33.65
C VAL A 279 -1.58 29.49 -33.91
N SER A 280 -1.51 30.07 -35.11
CA SER A 280 -0.38 30.93 -35.57
C SER A 280 0.99 30.24 -35.56
N GLY A 281 1.01 28.92 -35.64
CA GLY A 281 2.25 28.13 -35.70
C GLY A 281 2.70 27.78 -37.09
N THR A 282 3.96 27.34 -37.21
CA THR A 282 4.53 26.77 -38.46
C THR A 282 4.00 25.36 -38.75
N ALA A 283 3.33 24.72 -37.80
CA ALA A 283 2.60 23.47 -37.97
C ALA A 283 1.13 23.69 -37.50
N GLU A 284 0.21 22.92 -38.09
CA GLU A 284 -1.24 22.99 -37.75
C GLU A 284 -1.57 22.31 -36.44
N SER A 285 -0.77 21.34 -36.02
CA SER A 285 -0.92 20.61 -34.76
C SER A 285 0.41 20.18 -34.17
N VAL A 286 0.45 19.84 -32.90
CA VAL A 286 1.57 19.24 -32.18
C VAL A 286 1.07 18.10 -31.32
N ASP A 287 1.82 17.00 -31.25
CA ASP A 287 1.46 15.87 -30.41
C ASP A 287 1.89 16.09 -28.95
N LEU A 288 0.98 15.82 -28.04
CA LEU A 288 1.26 15.60 -26.62
C LEU A 288 1.50 14.11 -26.37
N VAL A 289 2.62 13.80 -25.72
CA VAL A 289 3.01 12.43 -25.37
C VAL A 289 3.22 12.30 -23.86
N PRO A 290 3.00 11.12 -23.26
CA PRO A 290 3.30 10.90 -21.83
C PRO A 290 4.78 11.15 -21.53
N GLU A 291 5.07 11.91 -20.45
CA GLU A 291 6.42 12.21 -19.98
C GLU A 291 7.19 10.94 -19.54
N LYS A 292 6.47 9.93 -19.07
CA LYS A 292 7.03 8.63 -18.62
C LYS A 292 6.11 7.47 -18.93
N GLY A 293 6.69 6.27 -18.98
CA GLY A 293 5.91 5.02 -18.98
C GLY A 293 5.23 4.78 -17.63
N ILE A 294 4.05 4.15 -17.65
CA ILE A 294 3.36 3.65 -16.47
C ILE A 294 3.06 2.17 -16.68
N GLU A 295 3.72 1.33 -15.89
CA GLU A 295 3.49 -0.11 -15.92
C GLU A 295 2.43 -0.50 -14.90
N ILE A 296 1.43 -1.27 -15.34
CA ILE A 296 0.39 -1.82 -14.48
C ILE A 296 0.17 -3.30 -14.73
N TYR A 297 -0.41 -3.98 -13.75
CA TYR A 297 -0.93 -5.33 -13.92
C TYR A 297 -2.31 -5.28 -14.61
N THR A 298 -2.42 -5.96 -15.75
CA THR A 298 -3.64 -5.99 -16.59
C THR A 298 -4.41 -7.32 -16.53
N GLY A 299 -4.19 -8.15 -15.51
CA GLY A 299 -4.81 -9.48 -15.38
C GLY A 299 -6.33 -9.49 -15.35
N SER A 300 -6.92 -10.69 -15.46
CA SER A 300 -8.35 -10.92 -15.61
C SER A 300 -9.21 -10.21 -14.56
N GLY A 301 -10.34 -9.65 -14.99
CA GLY A 301 -11.29 -8.94 -14.11
C GLY A 301 -10.96 -7.49 -13.84
N ARG A 302 -9.85 -6.95 -14.36
CA ARG A 302 -9.47 -5.54 -14.23
C ARG A 302 -9.90 -4.73 -15.45
N GLN A 303 -10.74 -3.73 -15.20
CA GLN A 303 -11.13 -2.74 -16.19
C GLN A 303 -10.13 -1.59 -16.14
N VAL A 304 -9.24 -1.51 -17.15
CA VAL A 304 -8.24 -0.44 -17.26
C VAL A 304 -8.74 0.57 -18.28
N SER A 305 -8.72 1.85 -17.91
CA SER A 305 -9.00 2.96 -18.83
C SER A 305 -8.02 4.11 -18.57
N LEU A 306 -7.84 4.93 -19.59
CA LEU A 306 -7.04 6.14 -19.54
C LEU A 306 -7.96 7.36 -19.63
N ARG A 307 -7.65 8.40 -18.88
CA ARG A 307 -8.31 9.70 -18.95
C ARG A 307 -7.25 10.76 -19.14
N ALA A 308 -7.34 11.51 -20.24
CA ALA A 308 -6.45 12.64 -20.53
C ALA A 308 -7.21 13.96 -20.39
N GLU A 309 -6.57 14.98 -19.84
CA GLU A 309 -6.98 16.38 -19.89
C GLU A 309 -6.06 17.12 -20.85
N LEU A 310 -6.66 17.67 -21.93
CA LEU A 310 -5.98 18.28 -23.05
C LEU A 310 -6.51 19.69 -23.29
N PRO A 311 -5.67 20.65 -23.71
CA PRO A 311 -6.15 21.93 -24.21
C PRO A 311 -6.88 21.75 -25.54
N ARG A 312 -7.91 22.54 -25.80
CA ARG A 312 -8.62 22.50 -27.10
C ARG A 312 -7.75 22.97 -28.26
N PHE A 313 -6.82 23.87 -28.01
CA PHE A 313 -5.81 24.40 -28.94
C PHE A 313 -4.71 25.08 -28.12
N VAL A 314 -3.56 25.33 -28.75
CA VAL A 314 -2.45 26.11 -28.16
C VAL A 314 -2.00 27.18 -29.11
N PHE A 315 -1.41 28.25 -28.60
CA PHE A 315 -0.77 29.29 -29.44
C PHE A 315 0.72 29.01 -29.59
N ALA A 316 1.24 29.19 -30.78
CA ALA A 316 2.68 29.19 -31.02
C ALA A 316 3.34 30.43 -30.36
N PRO A 317 4.60 30.35 -29.92
CA PRO A 317 5.44 29.15 -29.92
C PRO A 317 5.11 28.17 -28.79
N VAL A 318 5.30 26.89 -29.05
CA VAL A 318 5.34 25.83 -28.02
C VAL A 318 6.71 25.16 -28.05
N ASN A 319 7.23 24.74 -26.91
CA ASN A 319 8.55 24.14 -26.86
C ASN A 319 8.46 22.64 -26.52
N LYS A 320 9.29 21.84 -27.15
CA LYS A 320 9.44 20.42 -26.85
C LYS A 320 9.72 20.22 -25.35
N GLY A 321 9.01 19.27 -24.72
CA GLY A 321 9.16 18.92 -23.30
C GLY A 321 8.39 19.80 -22.34
N GLU A 322 7.78 20.91 -22.77
CA GLU A 322 6.84 21.68 -21.94
C GLU A 322 5.56 20.88 -21.69
N THR A 323 4.99 21.05 -20.50
CA THR A 323 3.72 20.40 -20.12
C THR A 323 2.56 21.03 -20.85
N GLY A 324 1.77 20.22 -21.57
CA GLY A 324 0.56 20.65 -22.27
C GLY A 324 -0.71 19.97 -21.78
N GLY A 325 -0.62 19.01 -20.85
CA GLY A 325 -1.78 18.28 -20.31
C GLY A 325 -1.40 17.28 -19.25
N GLU A 326 -2.36 16.46 -18.84
CA GLU A 326 -2.17 15.37 -17.89
C GLU A 326 -2.95 14.11 -18.34
N ILE A 327 -2.46 12.93 -17.95
CA ILE A 327 -3.10 11.65 -18.23
C ILE A 327 -3.09 10.78 -16.97
N TRP A 328 -4.22 10.13 -16.71
CA TRP A 328 -4.39 9.24 -15.57
C TRP A 328 -4.76 7.83 -16.01
N VAL A 329 -4.24 6.86 -15.25
CA VAL A 329 -4.62 5.44 -15.31
C VAL A 329 -5.72 5.18 -14.30
N ILE A 330 -6.82 4.62 -14.77
CA ILE A 330 -7.98 4.28 -13.95
C ILE A 330 -8.14 2.77 -13.99
N ILE A 331 -8.18 2.14 -12.82
CA ILE A 331 -8.46 0.70 -12.67
C ILE A 331 -9.75 0.56 -11.85
N ASN A 332 -10.75 -0.14 -12.42
CA ASN A 332 -12.05 -0.36 -11.78
C ASN A 332 -12.70 0.93 -11.26
N GLY A 333 -12.60 2.02 -12.05
CA GLY A 333 -13.17 3.32 -11.72
C GLY A 333 -12.36 4.19 -10.73
N LYS A 334 -11.21 3.71 -10.23
CA LYS A 334 -10.32 4.47 -9.32
C LYS A 334 -9.03 4.88 -10.05
N ILE A 335 -8.60 6.14 -9.87
CA ILE A 335 -7.29 6.63 -10.34
C ILE A 335 -6.21 5.95 -9.51
N VAL A 336 -5.25 5.29 -10.18
CA VAL A 336 -4.15 4.56 -9.54
C VAL A 336 -2.78 5.18 -9.80
N ASP A 337 -2.60 5.88 -10.93
CA ASP A 337 -1.36 6.57 -11.31
C ASP A 337 -1.66 7.61 -12.39
N GLY A 338 -0.68 8.46 -12.71
CA GLY A 338 -0.79 9.45 -13.76
C GLY A 338 0.55 10.11 -14.03
N CYS A 339 0.62 10.83 -15.17
CA CYS A 339 1.79 11.64 -15.51
C CYS A 339 1.38 12.86 -16.35
N LYS A 340 2.33 13.77 -16.53
CA LYS A 340 2.19 14.90 -17.43
C LYS A 340 2.22 14.42 -18.87
N LEU A 341 1.53 15.17 -19.73
CA LEU A 341 1.66 15.12 -21.17
C LEU A 341 2.53 16.30 -21.59
N ILE A 342 3.57 16.02 -22.36
CA ILE A 342 4.56 17.01 -22.83
C ILE A 342 4.51 17.11 -24.35
N TYR A 343 4.83 18.27 -24.90
CA TYR A 343 4.95 18.44 -26.35
C TYR A 343 6.10 17.61 -26.90
N GLU A 344 5.83 16.80 -27.93
CA GLU A 344 6.83 15.92 -28.53
C GLU A 344 7.86 16.71 -29.36
N GLU A 345 7.44 17.85 -29.93
CA GLU A 345 8.28 18.73 -30.72
C GLU A 345 7.99 20.21 -30.46
N SER A 346 8.87 21.08 -30.93
CA SER A 346 8.65 22.53 -30.83
C SER A 346 7.97 23.03 -32.11
N VAL A 347 7.01 23.96 -31.93
CA VAL A 347 6.36 24.67 -33.04
C VAL A 347 6.60 26.17 -32.86
N THR A 348 7.27 26.78 -33.86
CA THR A 348 7.57 28.21 -33.85
C THR A 348 6.40 29.04 -34.41
N LEU A 349 6.39 30.32 -34.12
CA LEU A 349 5.39 31.24 -34.67
C LEU A 349 5.55 31.33 -36.21
N ALA A 350 4.46 31.19 -36.93
CA ALA A 350 4.44 31.46 -38.36
C ALA A 350 4.61 32.98 -38.60
N LEU A 351 5.68 33.38 -39.28
CA LEU A 351 5.83 34.76 -39.68
C LEU A 351 4.70 35.10 -40.68
N ALA A 352 3.88 36.10 -40.35
CA ALA A 352 2.92 36.62 -41.30
C ALA A 352 3.68 36.98 -42.58
N ALA A 353 3.30 36.42 -43.73
CA ALA A 353 3.78 36.85 -45.01
C ALA A 353 3.45 38.35 -45.12
N ARG A 354 4.45 39.21 -44.97
CA ARG A 354 4.30 40.63 -45.32
C ARG A 354 3.92 40.66 -46.77
N ASN A 355 2.67 41.07 -47.09
CA ASN A 355 2.26 41.44 -48.42
C ASN A 355 3.27 42.46 -48.99
N LYS A 356 4.20 41.96 -49.83
CA LYS A 356 4.99 42.78 -50.70
C LYS A 356 4.25 43.00 -52.03
N ASP A 357 3.02 43.47 -51.96
CA ASP A 357 2.28 43.92 -53.14
C ASP A 357 1.45 45.16 -52.75
N ALA A 358 2.15 46.25 -52.56
CA ALA A 358 1.54 47.56 -52.56
C ALA A 358 2.62 48.58 -52.92
N GLY A 359 2.77 48.88 -54.24
CA GLY A 359 3.39 50.11 -54.66
C GLY A 359 4.45 50.01 -55.72
N GLU A 360 4.06 49.66 -56.93
CA GLU A 360 4.63 50.21 -58.14
C GLU A 360 3.53 50.37 -59.20
N GLU A 361 2.81 51.48 -59.12
CA GLU A 361 2.14 52.11 -60.27
C GLU A 361 2.16 53.60 -60.03
N SER A 362 3.01 54.24 -60.81
CA SER A 362 2.94 55.53 -61.54
C SER A 362 4.25 56.30 -61.59
#